data_9e64d4eaac011c6f62bfaec4bb04c8e1
#
_entry.id   9e64d4eaac011c6f62bfaec4bb04c8e1
#
_cell.length_a   1.000
_cell.length_b   1.000
_cell.length_c   1.000
_cell.angle_alpha   90.00
_cell.angle_beta   90.00
_cell.angle_gamma   90.00
#
_symmetry.space_group_name_H-M   'P 1'
#
loop_
_entity.id
_entity.type
_entity.pdbx_description
1 polymer ?
#
loop_
_entity_poly.entity_id
_entity_poly.type
_entity_poly.pdbx_seq_one_letter_code
_entity_poly.pdbx_strand_id
1 'polypeptide(L)'
;MRSASRIGAVVAAVAAAALIMTGCSSTSSSSADDTGTAGNPVQLTYWTWAPNMDKVVTVWNKTHPGIQVTVDKQDGGDAAVTKLLTAIKAGSGAPDLMQVEYQKLPTLVASNALADISSDIDKSAISRQFSASVWRSVTLGGDAVYAIPQDSGPMMFFYRADIFAKYGLTVPTTWAAYADTAKKLHADDPSAYLGTFSSQDAGWFAGLAQQAKAQWWSVSNNKWDVSIDDAATQKVAQYWGGLVADGVIDNKPMYTPEWNAALNTGTQVGWLGAVWGPGVLSGNAADTAGKWKAATMPNWSASSPSNGDWGGSSTAVTSQSKHKKAAAEFAAWLNTNKKSVASLVTNAGIYPADTTVSSSILTSAPAFFSNQPDFYSVAAKASKEVAPFTYGPNVNVAFSAYNDAFGTAAQARTVDAFSAAVTSMQQTTLNDLKSSGFATK
;
A
#
# COMPACT_ATOMS: atom_id res chain seq x y z
N MET A 1 41.88 59.89 15.58
CA MET A 1 43.31 59.71 15.98
C MET A 1 43.67 58.41 15.33
N ARG A 2 44.37 58.39 14.17
CA ARG A 2 45.81 58.22 13.98
C ARG A 2 46.20 56.82 14.50
N SER A 3 46.80 55.85 13.77
CA SER A 3 47.86 55.87 12.74
C SER A 3 47.98 54.40 12.25
N ALA A 4 47.91 53.96 11.03
CA ALA A 4 48.95 53.95 9.98
C ALA A 4 50.30 53.31 10.34
N SER A 5 50.66 52.21 9.64
CA SER A 5 51.99 52.05 8.98
C SER A 5 52.35 50.54 8.91
N ARG A 6 52.60 49.93 7.83
CA ARG A 6 53.57 49.94 6.71
C ARG A 6 54.36 48.61 6.67
N ILE A 7 54.25 47.89 5.55
CA ILE A 7 55.24 47.51 4.53
C ILE A 7 56.30 46.46 4.94
N GLY A 8 56.40 45.42 4.10
CA GLY A 8 57.54 44.56 3.97
C GLY A 8 57.35 43.47 2.91
N ALA A 9 57.61 43.79 1.63
CA ALA A 9 57.73 42.82 0.56
C ALA A 9 59.12 42.22 0.52
N VAL A 10 59.21 40.91 0.33
CA VAL A 10 60.45 40.25 -0.15
C VAL A 10 60.07 39.28 -1.29
N VAL A 11 60.57 39.61 -2.47
CA VAL A 11 60.55 38.84 -3.70
C VAL A 11 61.74 37.85 -3.64
N ALA A 12 61.50 36.57 -3.94
CA ALA A 12 62.52 35.71 -4.44
C ALA A 12 61.96 34.72 -5.45
N ALA A 13 62.30 34.92 -6.71
CA ALA A 13 62.06 34.04 -7.83
C ALA A 13 63.08 32.95 -7.88
N VAL A 14 62.72 31.69 -8.14
CA VAL A 14 63.55 30.69 -8.80
C VAL A 14 62.71 29.83 -9.76
N ALA A 15 63.26 29.59 -10.92
CA ALA A 15 62.68 29.15 -12.15
C ALA A 15 62.42 27.65 -12.28
N ALA A 16 61.42 27.37 -13.12
CA ALA A 16 61.31 26.36 -14.19
C ALA A 16 61.71 24.90 -13.94
N ALA A 17 60.71 23.99 -14.07
CA ALA A 17 60.84 22.83 -14.92
C ALA A 17 59.39 22.40 -15.36
N ALA A 18 59.10 22.63 -16.64
CA ALA A 18 57.93 22.17 -17.33
C ALA A 18 58.02 20.63 -17.57
N LEU A 19 57.06 19.86 -17.10
CA LEU A 19 56.74 18.55 -17.64
C LEU A 19 55.25 18.52 -17.95
N ILE A 20 54.96 18.70 -19.21
CA ILE A 20 53.64 18.52 -19.84
C ILE A 20 53.38 17.02 -19.86
N MET A 21 52.52 16.55 -18.97
CA MET A 21 51.79 15.30 -19.17
C MET A 21 50.35 15.65 -19.51
N THR A 22 50.03 15.70 -20.78
CA THR A 22 48.66 15.64 -21.31
C THR A 22 48.06 14.29 -20.98
N GLY A 23 47.50 14.17 -19.79
CA GLY A 23 46.56 13.11 -19.45
C GLY A 23 45.16 13.56 -19.86
N CYS A 24 44.66 13.14 -21.01
CA CYS A 24 43.25 13.13 -21.31
C CYS A 24 42.58 12.20 -20.30
N SER A 25 42.12 12.76 -19.15
CA SER A 25 41.12 12.08 -18.35
C SER A 25 39.78 12.31 -19.05
N SER A 26 39.43 11.42 -19.97
CA SER A 26 38.03 11.15 -20.24
C SER A 26 37.40 10.79 -18.92
N THR A 27 36.62 11.71 -18.33
CA THR A 27 35.63 11.37 -17.31
C THR A 27 34.58 10.53 -18.00
N SER A 28 34.88 9.26 -18.23
CA SER A 28 33.87 8.23 -18.30
C SER A 28 33.18 8.25 -16.93
N SER A 29 31.94 8.68 -16.88
CA SER A 29 31.03 8.33 -15.80
C SER A 29 31.02 6.78 -15.77
N SER A 30 31.88 6.21 -14.94
CA SER A 30 31.79 4.79 -14.63
C SER A 30 30.43 4.59 -13.98
N SER A 31 29.50 3.98 -14.71
CA SER A 31 28.38 3.32 -14.08
C SER A 31 28.98 2.44 -12.98
N ALA A 32 28.51 2.60 -11.73
CA ALA A 32 28.95 1.74 -10.65
C ALA A 32 28.80 0.28 -11.11
N ASP A 33 29.83 -0.53 -10.87
CA ASP A 33 29.80 -1.94 -11.25
C ASP A 33 28.74 -2.64 -10.37
N ASP A 34 27.59 -2.96 -10.95
CA ASP A 34 26.49 -3.65 -10.29
C ASP A 34 26.71 -5.16 -10.16
N THR A 35 27.90 -5.65 -10.57
CA THR A 35 28.29 -7.06 -10.51
C THR A 35 29.36 -7.29 -9.45
N GLY A 36 29.03 -7.05 -8.18
CA GLY A 36 29.94 -7.33 -7.06
C GLY A 36 30.40 -8.78 -7.01
N THR A 37 31.49 -9.04 -6.28
CA THR A 37 32.03 -10.38 -6.03
C THR A 37 31.85 -10.75 -4.55
N ALA A 38 32.01 -12.02 -4.20
CA ALA A 38 31.96 -12.47 -2.81
C ALA A 38 33.00 -11.76 -1.90
N GLY A 39 34.14 -11.36 -2.45
CA GLY A 39 35.18 -10.62 -1.72
C GLY A 39 34.97 -9.10 -1.66
N ASN A 40 34.11 -8.55 -2.55
CA ASN A 40 33.73 -7.13 -2.62
C ASN A 40 32.30 -7.01 -3.10
N PRO A 41 31.31 -7.34 -2.26
CA PRO A 41 29.92 -7.31 -2.69
C PRO A 41 29.38 -5.89 -2.81
N VAL A 42 28.45 -5.70 -3.74
CA VAL A 42 27.54 -4.54 -3.75
C VAL A 42 26.73 -4.58 -2.47
N GLN A 43 26.69 -3.46 -1.74
CA GLN A 43 25.92 -3.31 -0.51
C GLN A 43 24.65 -2.53 -0.81
N LEU A 44 23.49 -3.13 -0.55
CA LEU A 44 22.18 -2.51 -0.71
C LEU A 44 21.51 -2.31 0.64
N THR A 45 20.79 -1.20 0.79
CA THR A 45 19.94 -0.92 1.94
C THR A 45 18.47 -1.04 1.55
N TYR A 46 17.68 -1.73 2.37
CA TYR A 46 16.25 -1.93 2.13
C TYR A 46 15.41 -1.43 3.30
N TRP A 47 14.66 -0.34 3.10
CA TRP A 47 13.66 0.14 4.05
C TRP A 47 12.36 -0.63 3.92
N THR A 48 11.91 -1.25 5.00
CA THR A 48 10.68 -2.05 5.03
C THR A 48 10.05 -2.02 6.41
N TRP A 49 8.72 -2.09 6.46
CA TRP A 49 7.99 -2.23 7.73
C TRP A 49 7.56 -3.68 8.00
N ALA A 50 7.64 -4.55 6.99
CA ALA A 50 7.24 -5.95 7.13
C ALA A 50 8.03 -6.64 8.25
N PRO A 51 7.37 -7.40 9.13
CA PRO A 51 8.05 -8.08 10.23
C PRO A 51 8.99 -9.17 9.71
N ASN A 52 10.08 -9.42 10.46
CA ASN A 52 11.03 -10.50 10.17
C ASN A 52 11.63 -10.50 8.74
N MET A 53 11.68 -9.36 8.08
CA MET A 53 12.24 -9.24 6.72
C MET A 53 13.73 -9.59 6.68
N ASP A 54 14.44 -9.41 7.80
CA ASP A 54 15.83 -9.87 8.00
C ASP A 54 15.99 -11.37 7.73
N LYS A 55 15.03 -12.20 8.15
CA LYS A 55 15.03 -13.64 7.88
C LYS A 55 14.83 -13.93 6.40
N VAL A 56 13.98 -13.17 5.71
CA VAL A 56 13.76 -13.31 4.27
C VAL A 56 15.01 -12.93 3.49
N VAL A 57 15.61 -11.77 3.82
CA VAL A 57 16.84 -11.26 3.18
C VAL A 57 18.04 -12.19 3.41
N THR A 58 18.11 -12.87 4.56
CA THR A 58 19.16 -13.88 4.82
C THR A 58 19.18 -14.99 3.77
N VAL A 59 18.05 -15.34 3.16
CA VAL A 59 17.98 -16.35 2.08
C VAL A 59 18.69 -15.83 0.83
N TRP A 60 18.49 -14.56 0.47
CA TRP A 60 19.19 -13.90 -0.63
C TRP A 60 20.69 -13.84 -0.37
N ASN A 61 21.09 -13.27 0.74
CA ASN A 61 22.50 -13.03 1.08
C ASN A 61 23.35 -14.31 1.06
N LYS A 62 22.76 -15.46 1.42
CA LYS A 62 23.43 -16.76 1.35
C LYS A 62 23.65 -17.26 -0.07
N THR A 63 22.79 -16.91 -0.99
CA THR A 63 22.79 -17.44 -2.37
C THR A 63 23.39 -16.46 -3.39
N HIS A 64 23.54 -15.19 -3.03
CA HIS A 64 24.03 -14.12 -3.89
C HIS A 64 25.20 -13.38 -3.21
N PRO A 65 26.37 -14.02 -3.06
CA PRO A 65 27.47 -13.45 -2.30
C PRO A 65 28.06 -12.16 -2.90
N GLY A 66 27.78 -11.87 -4.18
CA GLY A 66 28.20 -10.61 -4.83
C GLY A 66 27.27 -9.42 -4.56
N ILE A 67 26.06 -9.64 -4.04
CA ILE A 67 25.08 -8.58 -3.72
C ILE A 67 24.52 -8.86 -2.33
N GLN A 68 24.82 -8.00 -1.38
CA GLN A 68 24.37 -8.15 0.00
C GLN A 68 23.38 -7.07 0.36
N VAL A 69 22.29 -7.45 1.00
CA VAL A 69 21.20 -6.54 1.38
C VAL A 69 21.11 -6.44 2.89
N THR A 70 21.03 -5.22 3.40
CA THR A 70 20.79 -4.91 4.82
C THR A 70 19.38 -4.34 4.97
N VAL A 71 18.61 -4.93 5.87
CA VAL A 71 17.27 -4.42 6.23
C VAL A 71 17.40 -3.30 7.25
N ASP A 72 16.77 -2.17 6.95
CA ASP A 72 16.53 -1.09 7.90
C ASP A 72 15.02 -0.98 8.12
N LYS A 73 14.57 -1.42 9.30
CA LYS A 73 13.15 -1.45 9.65
C LYS A 73 12.63 -0.03 9.84
N GLN A 74 11.57 0.28 9.15
CA GLN A 74 10.89 1.58 9.20
C GLN A 74 9.47 1.44 9.73
N ASP A 75 8.89 2.57 10.12
CA ASP A 75 7.43 2.68 10.20
C ASP A 75 6.84 2.68 8.80
N GLY A 76 5.62 2.17 8.63
CA GLY A 76 4.92 2.15 7.34
C GLY A 76 4.20 3.46 7.03
N GLY A 77 3.52 3.49 5.88
CA GLY A 77 2.62 4.57 5.50
C GLY A 77 3.28 5.93 5.28
N ASP A 78 2.60 6.99 5.72
CA ASP A 78 3.01 8.38 5.44
C ASP A 78 4.33 8.78 6.08
N ALA A 79 4.68 8.21 7.23
CA ALA A 79 5.96 8.50 7.91
C ALA A 79 7.15 8.07 7.06
N ALA A 80 7.11 6.86 6.50
CA ALA A 80 8.17 6.36 5.63
C ALA A 80 8.28 7.15 4.31
N VAL A 81 7.13 7.52 3.72
CA VAL A 81 7.09 8.37 2.51
C VAL A 81 7.72 9.73 2.79
N THR A 82 7.35 10.38 3.88
CA THR A 82 7.90 11.69 4.28
C THR A 82 9.41 11.62 4.49
N LYS A 83 9.89 10.54 5.14
CA LYS A 83 11.32 10.31 5.36
C LYS A 83 12.08 10.16 4.03
N LEU A 84 11.52 9.35 3.08
CA LEU A 84 12.12 9.20 1.76
C LEU A 84 12.17 10.53 1.00
N LEU A 85 11.06 11.26 0.92
CA LEU A 85 10.99 12.55 0.23
C LEU A 85 11.98 13.57 0.81
N THR A 86 12.17 13.56 2.13
CA THR A 86 13.17 14.40 2.80
C THR A 86 14.60 14.03 2.38
N ALA A 87 14.93 12.75 2.34
CA ALA A 87 16.23 12.26 1.89
C ALA A 87 16.49 12.58 0.39
N ILE A 88 15.47 12.38 -0.46
CA ILE A 88 15.56 12.75 -1.89
C ILE A 88 15.83 14.25 -2.06
N LYS A 89 15.09 15.09 -1.35
CA LYS A 89 15.29 16.56 -1.39
C LYS A 89 16.66 16.97 -0.87
N ALA A 90 17.19 16.29 0.14
CA ALA A 90 18.52 16.53 0.68
C ALA A 90 19.66 16.03 -0.24
N GLY A 91 19.34 15.25 -1.28
CA GLY A 91 20.33 14.65 -2.18
C GLY A 91 21.12 13.48 -1.60
N SER A 92 20.78 13.02 -0.38
CA SER A 92 21.47 11.93 0.31
C SER A 92 20.59 11.30 1.41
N GLY A 93 20.92 10.07 1.80
CA GLY A 93 20.27 9.37 2.91
C GLY A 93 19.07 8.52 2.53
N ALA A 94 18.70 8.47 1.24
CA ALA A 94 17.71 7.50 0.77
C ALA A 94 18.34 6.08 0.73
N PRO A 95 17.55 5.01 0.96
CA PRO A 95 17.99 3.64 0.78
C PRO A 95 18.09 3.30 -0.71
N ASP A 96 18.65 2.14 -1.04
CA ASP A 96 18.59 1.63 -2.42
C ASP A 96 17.18 1.13 -2.78
N LEU A 97 16.54 0.46 -1.81
CA LEU A 97 15.18 -0.07 -1.98
C LEU A 97 14.28 0.37 -0.83
N MET A 98 13.00 0.50 -1.14
CA MET A 98 11.96 0.78 -0.15
C MET A 98 10.72 -0.06 -0.43
N GLN A 99 10.11 -0.61 0.61
CA GLN A 99 8.74 -1.10 0.54
C GLN A 99 7.80 0.10 0.40
N VAL A 100 6.87 0.06 -0.57
CA VAL A 100 5.98 1.17 -0.89
C VAL A 100 4.58 0.63 -1.15
N GLU A 101 3.59 1.17 -0.46
CA GLU A 101 2.18 0.89 -0.74
C GLU A 101 1.79 1.40 -2.14
N TYR A 102 0.92 0.68 -2.85
CA TYR A 102 0.54 1.03 -4.23
C TYR A 102 -0.01 2.45 -4.35
N GLN A 103 -0.84 2.89 -3.40
CA GLN A 103 -1.42 4.24 -3.43
C GLN A 103 -0.38 5.36 -3.26
N LYS A 104 0.82 5.07 -2.74
CA LYS A 104 1.89 6.05 -2.54
C LYS A 104 2.81 6.19 -3.76
N LEU A 105 2.83 5.19 -4.65
CA LEU A 105 3.69 5.20 -5.85
C LEU A 105 3.51 6.47 -6.71
N PRO A 106 2.27 6.92 -7.04
CA PRO A 106 2.12 8.11 -7.87
C PRO A 106 2.76 9.37 -7.27
N THR A 107 2.65 9.56 -5.96
CA THR A 107 3.28 10.70 -5.24
C THR A 107 4.81 10.62 -5.32
N LEU A 108 5.38 9.44 -5.10
CA LEU A 108 6.83 9.23 -5.14
C LEU A 108 7.40 9.38 -6.55
N VAL A 109 6.67 8.89 -7.56
CA VAL A 109 7.06 9.06 -8.98
C VAL A 109 6.99 10.53 -9.38
N ALA A 110 5.92 11.24 -9.05
CA ALA A 110 5.78 12.67 -9.32
C ALA A 110 6.88 13.52 -8.65
N SER A 111 7.41 13.04 -7.52
CA SER A 111 8.51 13.68 -6.79
C SER A 111 9.90 13.20 -7.28
N ASN A 112 10.00 12.45 -8.36
CA ASN A 112 11.23 11.83 -8.86
C ASN A 112 12.01 11.04 -7.78
N ALA A 113 11.30 10.42 -6.84
CA ALA A 113 11.90 9.66 -5.75
C ALA A 113 12.24 8.20 -6.13
N LEU A 114 11.62 7.67 -7.19
CA LEU A 114 11.79 6.29 -7.64
C LEU A 114 12.48 6.22 -9.00
N ALA A 115 13.22 5.15 -9.22
CA ALA A 115 13.82 4.83 -10.49
C ALA A 115 12.84 4.06 -11.40
N ASP A 116 12.91 4.28 -12.71
CA ASP A 116 12.37 3.35 -13.69
C ASP A 116 13.35 2.18 -13.86
N ILE A 117 12.90 0.98 -13.53
CA ILE A 117 13.68 -0.26 -13.60
C ILE A 117 13.29 -1.14 -14.80
N SER A 118 12.52 -0.61 -15.74
CA SER A 118 12.00 -1.39 -16.88
C SER A 118 13.09 -2.01 -17.75
N SER A 119 14.27 -1.36 -17.84
CA SER A 119 15.45 -1.86 -18.56
C SER A 119 16.29 -2.84 -17.75
N ASP A 120 16.12 -2.91 -16.43
CA ASP A 120 16.95 -3.70 -15.53
C ASP A 120 16.34 -5.08 -15.20
N ILE A 121 15.12 -5.34 -15.68
CA ILE A 121 14.36 -6.56 -15.43
C ILE A 121 13.82 -7.19 -16.72
N ASP A 122 13.52 -8.47 -16.70
CA ASP A 122 12.67 -9.09 -17.74
C ASP A 122 11.19 -8.74 -17.47
N LYS A 123 10.79 -7.51 -17.89
CA LYS A 123 9.44 -6.99 -17.74
C LYS A 123 8.37 -7.97 -18.23
N SER A 124 8.62 -8.66 -19.36
CA SER A 124 7.66 -9.59 -19.96
C SER A 124 7.46 -10.84 -19.10
N ALA A 125 8.54 -11.41 -18.58
CA ALA A 125 8.46 -12.59 -17.71
C ALA A 125 7.82 -12.24 -16.35
N ILE A 126 8.25 -11.12 -15.75
CA ILE A 126 7.77 -10.70 -14.41
C ILE A 126 6.31 -10.31 -14.44
N SER A 127 5.86 -9.53 -15.42
CA SER A 127 4.45 -9.07 -15.49
C SER A 127 3.44 -10.21 -15.50
N ARG A 128 3.77 -11.36 -16.10
CA ARG A 128 2.88 -12.52 -16.15
C ARG A 128 2.66 -13.20 -14.81
N GLN A 129 3.45 -12.87 -13.79
CA GLN A 129 3.32 -13.45 -12.45
C GLN A 129 2.29 -12.71 -11.59
N PHE A 130 1.80 -11.57 -12.05
CA PHE A 130 0.88 -10.71 -11.31
C PHE A 130 -0.45 -10.54 -12.03
N SER A 131 -1.50 -10.15 -11.29
CA SER A 131 -2.74 -9.73 -11.92
C SER A 131 -2.54 -8.41 -12.68
N ALA A 132 -3.35 -8.17 -13.72
CA ALA A 132 -3.25 -6.95 -14.53
C ALA A 132 -3.46 -5.67 -13.69
N SER A 133 -4.34 -5.70 -12.68
CA SER A 133 -4.58 -4.56 -11.79
C SER A 133 -3.36 -4.24 -10.93
N VAL A 134 -2.76 -5.24 -10.30
CA VAL A 134 -1.56 -5.09 -9.46
C VAL A 134 -0.36 -4.63 -10.30
N TRP A 135 -0.15 -5.22 -11.49
CA TRP A 135 0.91 -4.78 -12.38
C TRP A 135 0.73 -3.32 -12.86
N ARG A 136 -0.52 -2.94 -13.15
CA ARG A 136 -0.85 -1.56 -13.49
C ARG A 136 -0.50 -0.57 -12.37
N SER A 137 -0.65 -0.96 -11.11
CA SER A 137 -0.32 -0.10 -9.97
C SER A 137 1.16 0.27 -9.91
N VAL A 138 2.07 -0.63 -10.29
CA VAL A 138 3.53 -0.38 -10.27
C VAL A 138 4.05 0.25 -11.56
N THR A 139 3.27 0.23 -12.65
CA THR A 139 3.60 0.89 -13.92
C THR A 139 2.86 2.21 -14.11
N LEU A 140 1.93 2.54 -13.21
CA LEU A 140 1.00 3.67 -13.35
C LEU A 140 0.27 3.67 -14.71
N GLY A 141 0.13 2.49 -15.30
CA GLY A 141 -0.50 2.29 -16.61
C GLY A 141 0.36 2.66 -17.82
N GLY A 142 1.65 2.97 -17.62
CA GLY A 142 2.63 3.29 -18.67
C GLY A 142 3.60 2.15 -18.96
N ASP A 143 4.69 2.49 -19.66
CA ASP A 143 5.76 1.55 -20.02
C ASP A 143 6.85 1.41 -18.95
N ALA A 144 7.05 2.45 -18.13
CA ALA A 144 7.97 2.43 -17.01
C ALA A 144 7.53 1.42 -15.93
N VAL A 145 8.49 0.88 -15.19
CA VAL A 145 8.26 0.02 -14.03
C VAL A 145 8.95 0.65 -12.83
N TYR A 146 8.19 1.08 -11.84
CA TYR A 146 8.71 1.80 -10.67
C TYR A 146 8.92 0.91 -9.45
N ALA A 147 8.34 -0.29 -9.44
CA ALA A 147 8.47 -1.25 -8.36
C ALA A 147 8.09 -2.67 -8.82
N ILE A 148 8.46 -3.67 -8.02
CA ILE A 148 7.96 -5.05 -8.18
C ILE A 148 6.88 -5.30 -7.12
N PRO A 149 5.67 -5.77 -7.50
CA PRO A 149 4.62 -6.06 -6.53
C PRO A 149 5.05 -7.09 -5.48
N GLN A 150 4.75 -6.83 -4.21
CA GLN A 150 5.14 -7.70 -3.09
C GLN A 150 3.94 -8.44 -2.50
N ASP A 151 2.93 -7.72 -2.11
CA ASP A 151 1.68 -8.25 -1.57
C ASP A 151 0.46 -7.57 -2.18
N SER A 152 -0.69 -8.15 -1.97
CA SER A 152 -1.96 -7.55 -2.36
C SER A 152 -2.94 -7.58 -1.19
N GLY A 153 -3.92 -6.69 -1.23
CA GLY A 153 -4.89 -6.51 -0.17
C GLY A 153 -6.34 -6.69 -0.63
N PRO A 154 -6.71 -7.79 -1.33
CA PRO A 154 -8.10 -8.00 -1.70
C PRO A 154 -8.98 -7.96 -0.45
N MET A 155 -10.06 -7.18 -0.52
CA MET A 155 -10.97 -7.03 0.63
C MET A 155 -11.75 -8.32 0.86
N MET A 156 -12.00 -8.60 2.14
CA MET A 156 -12.73 -9.78 2.61
C MET A 156 -13.66 -9.39 3.76
N PHE A 157 -14.76 -10.12 3.89
CA PHE A 157 -15.65 -10.01 5.05
C PHE A 157 -15.28 -11.05 6.10
N PHE A 158 -14.78 -10.61 7.24
CA PHE A 158 -14.54 -11.43 8.43
C PHE A 158 -15.74 -11.36 9.35
N TYR A 159 -16.15 -12.50 9.92
CA TYR A 159 -17.31 -12.55 10.81
C TYR A 159 -17.16 -13.60 11.92
N ARG A 160 -17.75 -13.32 13.07
CA ARG A 160 -17.85 -14.22 14.21
C ARG A 160 -18.87 -15.33 13.90
N ALA A 161 -18.37 -16.49 13.47
CA ALA A 161 -19.21 -17.63 13.07
C ALA A 161 -20.06 -18.17 14.23
N ASP A 162 -19.54 -18.12 15.46
CA ASP A 162 -20.26 -18.49 16.68
C ASP A 162 -21.45 -17.54 16.96
N ILE A 163 -21.27 -16.25 16.74
CA ILE A 163 -22.34 -15.25 16.93
C ILE A 163 -23.36 -15.31 15.79
N PHE A 164 -22.91 -15.54 14.55
CA PHE A 164 -23.81 -15.79 13.42
C PHE A 164 -24.72 -16.98 13.70
N ALA A 165 -24.15 -18.07 14.23
CA ALA A 165 -24.94 -19.26 14.63
C ALA A 165 -25.91 -18.94 15.77
N LYS A 166 -25.48 -18.18 16.79
CA LYS A 166 -26.31 -17.78 17.94
C LYS A 166 -27.60 -17.04 17.52
N TYR A 167 -27.47 -16.10 16.57
CA TYR A 167 -28.59 -15.26 16.12
C TYR A 167 -29.25 -15.75 14.82
N GLY A 168 -28.85 -16.93 14.30
CA GLY A 168 -29.38 -17.48 13.06
C GLY A 168 -29.16 -16.55 11.85
N LEU A 169 -27.96 -15.92 11.78
CA LEU A 169 -27.59 -15.02 10.71
C LEU A 169 -27.03 -15.81 9.52
N THR A 170 -27.34 -15.33 8.32
CA THR A 170 -26.75 -15.84 7.06
C THR A 170 -25.65 -14.89 6.61
N VAL A 171 -24.53 -15.43 6.09
CA VAL A 171 -23.43 -14.63 5.55
C VAL A 171 -23.94 -13.85 4.33
N PRO A 172 -23.89 -12.51 4.37
CA PRO A 172 -24.44 -11.68 3.29
C PRO A 172 -23.56 -11.74 2.03
N THR A 173 -24.16 -11.99 0.88
CA THR A 173 -23.50 -12.02 -0.44
C THR A 173 -23.75 -10.74 -1.24
N THR A 174 -24.67 -9.90 -0.80
CA THR A 174 -24.98 -8.60 -1.41
C THR A 174 -25.01 -7.50 -0.35
N TRP A 175 -24.81 -6.25 -0.77
CA TRP A 175 -24.90 -5.09 0.15
C TRP A 175 -26.32 -4.91 0.72
N ALA A 176 -27.36 -5.28 -0.03
CA ALA A 176 -28.74 -5.30 0.51
C ALA A 176 -28.85 -6.33 1.65
N ALA A 177 -28.39 -7.56 1.42
CA ALA A 177 -28.36 -8.59 2.47
C ALA A 177 -27.49 -8.22 3.67
N TYR A 178 -26.38 -7.48 3.44
CA TYR A 178 -25.54 -6.98 4.54
C TYR A 178 -26.32 -5.99 5.44
N ALA A 179 -27.05 -5.06 4.81
CA ALA A 179 -27.90 -4.12 5.54
C ALA A 179 -29.01 -4.84 6.34
N ASP A 180 -29.68 -5.83 5.72
CA ASP A 180 -30.70 -6.62 6.40
C ASP A 180 -30.13 -7.44 7.57
N THR A 181 -28.94 -8.02 7.39
CA THR A 181 -28.22 -8.76 8.44
C THR A 181 -27.84 -7.82 9.61
N ALA A 182 -27.36 -6.60 9.30
CA ALA A 182 -27.01 -5.60 10.30
C ALA A 182 -28.24 -5.17 11.11
N LYS A 183 -29.36 -4.89 10.46
CA LYS A 183 -30.64 -4.55 11.09
C LYS A 183 -31.15 -5.68 11.99
N LYS A 184 -31.12 -6.92 11.49
CA LYS A 184 -31.54 -8.08 12.28
C LYS A 184 -30.66 -8.27 13.51
N LEU A 185 -29.33 -8.26 13.35
CA LEU A 185 -28.40 -8.41 14.46
C LEU A 185 -28.64 -7.36 15.55
N HIS A 186 -28.72 -6.08 15.14
CA HIS A 186 -28.89 -4.97 16.09
C HIS A 186 -30.28 -4.96 16.77
N ALA A 187 -31.30 -5.49 16.09
CA ALA A 187 -32.63 -5.69 16.71
C ALA A 187 -32.61 -6.84 17.73
N ASP A 188 -31.89 -7.92 17.47
CA ASP A 188 -31.75 -9.05 18.39
C ASP A 188 -30.80 -8.74 19.56
N ASP A 189 -29.80 -7.90 19.35
CA ASP A 189 -28.83 -7.43 20.35
C ASP A 189 -28.40 -5.99 20.06
N PRO A 190 -29.00 -4.97 20.72
CA PRO A 190 -28.68 -3.56 20.50
C PRO A 190 -27.23 -3.16 20.84
N SER A 191 -26.47 -4.01 21.53
CA SER A 191 -25.05 -3.78 21.81
C SER A 191 -24.12 -4.29 20.68
N ALA A 192 -24.64 -5.09 19.75
CA ALA A 192 -23.87 -5.73 18.71
C ALA A 192 -24.03 -5.04 17.35
N TYR A 193 -22.92 -4.94 16.62
CA TYR A 193 -22.85 -4.36 15.29
C TYR A 193 -22.20 -5.32 14.31
N LEU A 194 -22.77 -5.42 13.09
CA LEU A 194 -22.21 -6.24 12.03
C LEU A 194 -20.88 -5.70 11.49
N GLY A 195 -20.66 -4.41 11.62
CA GLY A 195 -19.46 -3.73 11.18
C GLY A 195 -19.41 -2.30 11.70
N THR A 196 -18.36 -1.57 11.32
CA THR A 196 -18.20 -0.16 11.63
C THR A 196 -17.94 0.65 10.35
N PHE A 197 -18.41 1.90 10.32
CA PHE A 197 -17.92 2.89 9.37
C PHE A 197 -16.74 3.64 10.01
N SER A 198 -15.55 3.50 9.43
CA SER A 198 -14.38 4.20 9.95
C SER A 198 -14.07 5.46 9.15
N SER A 199 -14.27 6.60 9.81
CA SER A 199 -13.98 7.92 9.22
C SER A 199 -12.48 8.27 9.17
N GLN A 200 -11.60 7.38 9.66
CA GLN A 200 -10.16 7.58 9.70
C GLN A 200 -9.39 6.64 8.75
N ASP A 201 -10.12 5.83 7.96
CA ASP A 201 -9.54 4.83 7.08
C ASP A 201 -9.89 5.11 5.61
N ALA A 202 -9.29 6.16 5.05
CA ALA A 202 -9.50 6.57 3.65
C ALA A 202 -9.19 5.44 2.65
N GLY A 203 -8.17 4.61 2.93
CA GLY A 203 -7.82 3.45 2.10
C GLY A 203 -8.91 2.37 2.10
N TRP A 204 -9.58 2.14 3.22
CA TRP A 204 -10.73 1.27 3.31
C TRP A 204 -11.89 1.77 2.46
N PHE A 205 -12.21 3.07 2.56
CA PHE A 205 -13.26 3.69 1.77
C PHE A 205 -12.93 3.67 0.26
N ALA A 206 -11.66 3.90 -0.10
CA ALA A 206 -11.19 3.77 -1.48
C ALA A 206 -11.39 2.35 -2.02
N GLY A 207 -11.12 1.31 -1.22
CA GLY A 207 -11.40 -0.08 -1.60
C GLY A 207 -12.88 -0.36 -1.80
N LEU A 208 -13.78 0.21 -0.99
CA LEU A 208 -15.22 0.12 -1.19
C LEU A 208 -15.69 0.85 -2.45
N ALA A 209 -15.14 2.03 -2.72
CA ALA A 209 -15.42 2.79 -3.94
C ALA A 209 -14.90 2.03 -5.18
N GLN A 210 -13.70 1.46 -5.12
CA GLN A 210 -13.14 0.59 -6.16
C GLN A 210 -14.05 -0.59 -6.44
N GLN A 211 -14.57 -1.27 -5.41
CA GLN A 211 -15.52 -2.36 -5.56
C GLN A 211 -16.80 -1.91 -6.27
N ALA A 212 -17.25 -0.69 -6.01
CA ALA A 212 -18.39 -0.09 -6.71
C ALA A 212 -18.06 0.39 -8.14
N LYS A 213 -16.79 0.17 -8.59
CA LYS A 213 -16.23 0.56 -9.90
C LYS A 213 -16.08 2.07 -10.08
N ALA A 214 -15.83 2.80 -9.00
CA ALA A 214 -15.45 4.20 -9.03
C ALA A 214 -14.12 4.41 -9.78
N GLN A 215 -13.92 5.59 -10.33
CA GLN A 215 -12.72 5.97 -11.06
C GLN A 215 -12.22 7.33 -10.55
N TRP A 216 -11.51 7.34 -9.44
CA TRP A 216 -11.12 8.58 -8.76
C TRP A 216 -10.15 9.45 -9.54
N TRP A 217 -9.20 8.83 -10.24
CA TRP A 217 -8.27 9.54 -11.13
C TRP A 217 -8.15 8.84 -12.46
N SER A 218 -8.02 9.65 -13.48
CA SER A 218 -7.63 9.18 -14.81
C SER A 218 -6.76 10.22 -15.51
N VAL A 219 -6.02 9.80 -16.53
CA VAL A 219 -5.20 10.69 -17.36
C VAL A 219 -5.68 10.56 -18.80
N SER A 220 -5.96 11.69 -19.44
CA SER A 220 -6.22 11.74 -20.88
C SER A 220 -5.64 13.01 -21.47
N ASN A 221 -5.01 12.92 -22.64
CA ASN A 221 -4.35 14.05 -23.31
C ASN A 221 -3.37 14.81 -22.38
N ASN A 222 -2.60 14.10 -21.55
CA ASN A 222 -1.68 14.63 -20.56
C ASN A 222 -2.34 15.55 -19.50
N LYS A 223 -3.63 15.38 -19.27
CA LYS A 223 -4.37 16.06 -18.22
C LYS A 223 -4.94 15.07 -17.23
N TRP A 224 -4.85 15.41 -15.95
CA TRP A 224 -5.51 14.68 -14.89
C TRP A 224 -6.98 15.01 -14.85
N ASP A 225 -7.77 13.99 -14.63
CA ASP A 225 -9.19 14.06 -14.30
C ASP A 225 -9.37 13.52 -12.89
N VAL A 226 -9.99 14.30 -12.01
CA VAL A 226 -10.30 13.90 -10.62
C VAL A 226 -11.82 13.77 -10.54
N SER A 227 -12.30 12.57 -10.27
CA SER A 227 -13.74 12.21 -10.24
C SER A 227 -14.07 11.42 -8.97
N ILE A 228 -13.58 11.90 -7.81
CA ILE A 228 -13.83 11.24 -6.52
C ILE A 228 -15.31 11.23 -6.18
N ASP A 229 -16.07 12.25 -6.58
CA ASP A 229 -17.51 12.38 -6.37
C ASP A 229 -18.36 11.74 -7.47
N ASP A 230 -17.83 10.75 -8.19
CA ASP A 230 -18.59 10.00 -9.16
C ASP A 230 -19.80 9.26 -8.55
N ALA A 231 -20.73 8.84 -9.40
CA ALA A 231 -21.95 8.17 -8.94
C ALA A 231 -21.69 6.88 -8.14
N ALA A 232 -20.58 6.20 -8.41
CA ALA A 232 -20.21 4.96 -7.69
C ALA A 232 -19.75 5.28 -6.27
N THR A 233 -18.92 6.30 -6.10
CA THR A 233 -18.46 6.75 -4.77
C THR A 233 -19.63 7.33 -3.96
N GLN A 234 -20.48 8.15 -4.59
CA GLN A 234 -21.69 8.69 -3.95
C GLN A 234 -22.62 7.57 -3.47
N LYS A 235 -22.81 6.52 -4.28
CA LYS A 235 -23.59 5.35 -3.89
C LYS A 235 -23.04 4.67 -2.64
N VAL A 236 -21.72 4.51 -2.53
CA VAL A 236 -21.06 3.94 -1.34
C VAL A 236 -21.30 4.84 -0.13
N ALA A 237 -21.07 6.15 -0.26
CA ALA A 237 -21.26 7.11 0.83
C ALA A 237 -22.72 7.12 1.33
N GLN A 238 -23.70 7.16 0.43
CA GLN A 238 -25.12 7.14 0.77
C GLN A 238 -25.53 5.84 1.47
N TYR A 239 -25.03 4.70 1.01
CA TYR A 239 -25.30 3.41 1.64
C TYR A 239 -24.79 3.38 3.09
N TRP A 240 -23.55 3.75 3.33
CA TRP A 240 -22.98 3.78 4.68
C TRP A 240 -23.60 4.87 5.54
N GLY A 241 -23.86 6.05 4.98
CA GLY A 241 -24.58 7.13 5.66
C GLY A 241 -25.97 6.70 6.14
N GLY A 242 -26.69 5.89 5.33
CA GLY A 242 -27.96 5.29 5.72
C GLY A 242 -27.83 4.34 6.90
N LEU A 243 -26.89 3.42 6.88
CA LEU A 243 -26.68 2.47 7.99
C LEU A 243 -26.24 3.16 9.29
N VAL A 244 -25.44 4.23 9.20
CA VAL A 244 -25.04 5.05 10.36
C VAL A 244 -26.21 5.86 10.88
N ALA A 245 -27.05 6.43 10.00
CA ALA A 245 -28.25 7.17 10.38
C ALA A 245 -29.28 6.26 11.08
N ASP A 246 -29.48 5.05 10.55
CA ASP A 246 -30.33 4.02 11.16
C ASP A 246 -29.78 3.49 12.50
N GLY A 247 -28.50 3.75 12.82
CA GLY A 247 -27.84 3.31 14.05
C GLY A 247 -27.51 1.82 14.09
N VAL A 248 -27.59 1.10 12.98
CA VAL A 248 -27.41 -0.36 12.89
C VAL A 248 -25.96 -0.78 12.58
N ILE A 249 -25.09 0.19 12.32
CA ILE A 249 -23.64 0.04 12.16
C ILE A 249 -22.94 0.96 13.16
N ASP A 250 -21.86 0.47 13.81
CA ASP A 250 -20.97 1.31 14.59
C ASP A 250 -20.27 2.33 13.66
N ASN A 251 -19.94 3.50 14.16
CA ASN A 251 -19.22 4.55 13.42
C ASN A 251 -18.00 5.08 14.17
N LYS A 252 -17.43 4.24 15.03
CA LYS A 252 -16.16 4.52 15.69
C LYS A 252 -14.99 4.13 14.79
N PRO A 253 -13.85 4.84 14.86
CA PRO A 253 -12.64 4.47 14.11
C PRO A 253 -12.19 3.05 14.45
N MET A 254 -11.74 2.32 13.45
CA MET A 254 -11.06 1.03 13.60
C MET A 254 -9.69 1.22 14.29
N TYR A 255 -9.12 0.13 14.80
CA TYR A 255 -7.79 0.06 15.42
C TYR A 255 -7.62 0.84 16.73
N THR A 256 -8.70 1.37 17.28
CA THR A 256 -8.71 1.97 18.62
C THR A 256 -8.79 0.88 19.70
N PRO A 257 -8.40 1.17 20.97
CA PRO A 257 -8.58 0.24 22.07
C PRO A 257 -10.04 -0.22 22.24
N GLU A 258 -11.00 0.68 22.01
CA GLU A 258 -12.45 0.39 22.08
C GLU A 258 -12.87 -0.60 20.98
N TRP A 259 -12.42 -0.39 19.74
CA TRP A 259 -12.70 -1.30 18.65
C TRP A 259 -12.08 -2.69 18.89
N ASN A 260 -10.82 -2.73 19.38
CA ASN A 260 -10.15 -3.99 19.73
C ASN A 260 -10.91 -4.72 20.87
N ALA A 261 -11.40 -4.00 21.88
CA ALA A 261 -12.22 -4.58 22.93
C ALA A 261 -13.54 -5.14 22.38
N ALA A 262 -14.18 -4.45 21.44
CA ALA A 262 -15.41 -4.89 20.79
C ALA A 262 -15.23 -6.18 19.97
N LEU A 263 -14.09 -6.38 19.31
CA LEU A 263 -13.74 -7.65 18.64
C LEU A 263 -13.66 -8.81 19.66
N ASN A 264 -13.05 -8.57 20.83
CA ASN A 264 -12.88 -9.58 21.87
C ASN A 264 -14.21 -9.93 22.54
N THR A 265 -15.03 -8.94 22.90
CA THR A 265 -16.33 -9.15 23.55
C THR A 265 -17.39 -9.69 22.61
N GLY A 266 -17.21 -9.51 21.29
CA GLY A 266 -18.17 -9.91 20.27
C GLY A 266 -19.28 -8.89 20.03
N THR A 267 -19.13 -7.65 20.51
CA THR A 267 -20.03 -6.55 20.13
C THR A 267 -19.72 -6.04 18.71
N GLN A 268 -18.47 -6.16 18.25
CA GLN A 268 -18.11 -6.06 16.83
C GLN A 268 -18.12 -7.46 16.23
N VAL A 269 -19.20 -7.81 15.52
CA VAL A 269 -19.49 -9.18 15.05
C VAL A 269 -18.85 -9.48 13.69
N GLY A 270 -18.64 -8.46 12.88
CA GLY A 270 -18.01 -8.58 11.59
C GLY A 270 -17.06 -7.41 11.30
N TRP A 271 -16.20 -7.62 10.32
CA TRP A 271 -15.23 -6.63 9.86
C TRP A 271 -15.00 -6.79 8.35
N LEU A 272 -15.18 -5.71 7.62
CA LEU A 272 -14.79 -5.61 6.21
C LEU A 272 -13.30 -5.21 6.19
N GLY A 273 -12.45 -6.20 6.22
CA GLY A 273 -10.99 -6.06 6.21
C GLY A 273 -10.40 -6.41 4.85
N ALA A 274 -9.15 -6.86 4.86
CA ALA A 274 -8.49 -7.42 3.69
C ALA A 274 -7.75 -8.70 4.06
N VAL A 275 -7.19 -9.40 3.10
CA VAL A 275 -6.56 -10.71 3.28
C VAL A 275 -5.48 -10.75 4.38
N TRP A 276 -4.88 -9.62 4.72
CA TRP A 276 -3.95 -9.47 5.85
C TRP A 276 -4.64 -9.41 7.23
N GLY A 277 -5.98 -9.40 7.25
CA GLY A 277 -6.79 -9.33 8.46
C GLY A 277 -6.49 -10.37 9.55
N PRO A 278 -6.10 -11.63 9.22
CA PRO A 278 -5.71 -12.60 10.24
C PRO A 278 -4.62 -12.12 11.19
N GLY A 279 -3.64 -11.34 10.69
CA GLY A 279 -2.59 -10.74 11.52
C GLY A 279 -3.14 -9.73 12.53
N VAL A 280 -4.08 -8.89 12.10
CA VAL A 280 -4.75 -7.90 12.95
C VAL A 280 -5.61 -8.59 14.01
N LEU A 281 -6.44 -9.56 13.60
CA LEU A 281 -7.31 -10.29 14.53
C LEU A 281 -6.51 -11.09 15.55
N SER A 282 -5.44 -11.76 15.14
CA SER A 282 -4.58 -12.52 16.07
C SER A 282 -3.84 -11.62 17.06
N GLY A 283 -3.47 -10.40 16.64
CA GLY A 283 -2.80 -9.43 17.50
C GLY A 283 -3.73 -8.71 18.49
N ASN A 284 -4.98 -8.49 18.11
CA ASN A 284 -5.91 -7.65 18.88
C ASN A 284 -7.08 -8.44 19.53
N ALA A 285 -7.36 -9.66 19.06
CA ALA A 285 -8.47 -10.48 19.52
C ALA A 285 -8.08 -11.96 19.66
N ALA A 286 -6.86 -12.24 20.17
CA ALA A 286 -6.25 -13.56 20.23
C ALA A 286 -7.17 -14.65 20.85
N ASP A 287 -7.92 -14.33 21.89
CA ASP A 287 -8.83 -15.24 22.61
C ASP A 287 -10.06 -15.65 21.78
N THR A 288 -10.22 -15.07 20.61
CA THR A 288 -11.29 -15.38 19.67
C THR A 288 -10.83 -16.24 18.51
N ALA A 289 -9.60 -16.76 18.54
CA ALA A 289 -9.08 -17.68 17.53
C ALA A 289 -10.01 -18.89 17.33
N GLY A 290 -10.24 -19.29 16.08
CA GLY A 290 -11.15 -20.37 15.73
C GLY A 290 -12.65 -20.01 15.82
N LYS A 291 -13.02 -18.78 16.20
CA LYS A 291 -14.42 -18.30 16.21
C LYS A 291 -14.78 -17.47 14.98
N TRP A 292 -13.79 -17.04 14.23
CA TRP A 292 -13.96 -16.23 13.02
C TRP A 292 -13.95 -17.07 11.76
N LYS A 293 -14.66 -16.59 10.74
CA LYS A 293 -14.56 -17.06 9.36
C LYS A 293 -14.43 -15.88 8.42
N ALA A 294 -13.94 -16.15 7.21
CA ALA A 294 -13.81 -15.20 6.13
C ALA A 294 -14.73 -15.57 4.96
N ALA A 295 -15.30 -14.57 4.33
CA ALA A 295 -16.08 -14.68 3.10
C ALA A 295 -15.61 -13.63 2.08
N THR A 296 -16.00 -13.78 0.81
CA THR A 296 -15.87 -12.67 -0.16
C THR A 296 -16.74 -11.50 0.28
N MET A 297 -16.35 -10.29 -0.17
CA MET A 297 -17.16 -9.09 0.09
C MET A 297 -18.59 -9.24 -0.42
N PRO A 298 -19.58 -8.63 0.28
CA PRO A 298 -20.90 -8.44 -0.31
C PRO A 298 -20.80 -7.66 -1.61
N ASN A 299 -21.60 -8.00 -2.60
CA ASN A 299 -21.57 -7.38 -3.93
C ASN A 299 -22.78 -6.47 -4.19
N TRP A 300 -22.57 -5.44 -5.00
CA TRP A 300 -23.66 -4.56 -5.47
C TRP A 300 -24.61 -5.28 -6.43
N SER A 301 -24.11 -6.28 -7.14
CA SER A 301 -24.87 -7.14 -8.05
C SER A 301 -24.33 -8.56 -8.00
N ALA A 302 -25.18 -9.53 -7.81
CA ALA A 302 -24.80 -10.95 -7.83
C ALA A 302 -24.32 -11.43 -9.21
N SER A 303 -24.81 -10.79 -10.30
CA SER A 303 -24.45 -11.14 -11.67
C SER A 303 -23.14 -10.49 -12.17
N SER A 304 -22.60 -9.54 -11.41
CA SER A 304 -21.35 -8.84 -11.75
C SER A 304 -20.51 -8.63 -10.48
N PRO A 305 -19.93 -9.72 -9.96
CA PRO A 305 -19.11 -9.63 -8.76
C PRO A 305 -17.91 -8.72 -9.02
N SER A 306 -17.55 -7.92 -8.01
CA SER A 306 -16.43 -6.99 -8.03
C SER A 306 -15.89 -6.85 -6.62
N ASN A 307 -14.60 -6.58 -6.49
CA ASN A 307 -13.93 -6.38 -5.23
C ASN A 307 -13.01 -5.16 -5.29
N GLY A 308 -12.59 -4.67 -4.14
CA GLY A 308 -11.56 -3.66 -4.00
C GLY A 308 -10.34 -4.20 -3.29
N ASP A 309 -9.26 -3.43 -3.33
CA ASP A 309 -8.07 -3.63 -2.54
C ASP A 309 -8.00 -2.62 -1.40
N TRP A 310 -7.59 -3.07 -0.22
CA TRP A 310 -7.22 -2.21 0.87
C TRP A 310 -5.79 -2.52 1.30
N GLY A 311 -4.86 -1.59 1.01
CA GLY A 311 -3.44 -1.81 1.17
C GLY A 311 -2.82 -2.58 0.00
N GLY A 312 -1.82 -3.37 0.32
CA GLY A 312 -0.93 -3.98 -0.66
C GLY A 312 0.28 -3.09 -0.93
N SER A 313 1.42 -3.72 -1.18
CA SER A 313 2.69 -3.02 -1.31
C SER A 313 3.59 -3.62 -2.40
N SER A 314 4.66 -2.91 -2.67
CA SER A 314 5.66 -3.23 -3.66
C SER A 314 7.07 -2.97 -3.12
N THR A 315 8.08 -3.50 -3.78
CA THR A 315 9.49 -3.17 -3.53
C THR A 315 9.98 -2.25 -4.65
N ALA A 316 10.22 -0.98 -4.32
CA ALA A 316 10.65 0.05 -5.25
C ALA A 316 12.16 0.30 -5.12
N VAL A 317 12.80 0.68 -6.23
CA VAL A 317 14.19 1.16 -6.26
C VAL A 317 14.17 2.68 -6.21
N THR A 318 14.97 3.29 -5.33
CA THR A 318 15.00 4.74 -5.22
C THR A 318 15.84 5.38 -6.32
N SER A 319 15.51 6.63 -6.68
CA SER A 319 16.26 7.36 -7.70
C SER A 319 17.71 7.65 -7.28
N GLN A 320 18.03 7.70 -5.99
CA GLN A 320 19.36 7.94 -5.45
C GLN A 320 20.24 6.67 -5.39
N SER A 321 19.68 5.48 -5.58
CA SER A 321 20.48 4.26 -5.62
C SER A 321 21.54 4.36 -6.72
N LYS A 322 22.77 4.03 -6.35
CA LYS A 322 23.90 3.93 -7.28
C LYS A 322 24.00 2.55 -7.94
N HIS A 323 23.23 1.59 -7.44
CA HIS A 323 23.24 0.17 -7.83
C HIS A 323 21.84 -0.28 -8.27
N LYS A 324 21.23 0.47 -9.21
CA LYS A 324 19.83 0.28 -9.62
C LYS A 324 19.57 -1.10 -10.18
N LYS A 325 20.49 -1.64 -10.98
CA LYS A 325 20.35 -2.97 -11.58
C LYS A 325 20.41 -4.07 -10.51
N ALA A 326 21.39 -4.02 -9.59
CA ALA A 326 21.47 -4.97 -8.48
C ALA A 326 20.25 -4.88 -7.56
N ALA A 327 19.75 -3.67 -7.29
CA ALA A 327 18.53 -3.44 -6.51
C ALA A 327 17.29 -4.01 -7.24
N ALA A 328 17.16 -3.80 -8.54
CA ALA A 328 16.07 -4.35 -9.35
C ALA A 328 16.08 -5.89 -9.37
N GLU A 329 17.28 -6.50 -9.47
CA GLU A 329 17.47 -7.95 -9.40
C GLU A 329 17.00 -8.50 -8.06
N PHE A 330 17.40 -7.86 -6.94
CA PHE A 330 16.92 -8.24 -5.61
C PHE A 330 15.41 -8.07 -5.48
N ALA A 331 14.84 -6.94 -5.92
CA ALA A 331 13.39 -6.69 -5.86
C ALA A 331 12.59 -7.75 -6.65
N ALA A 332 13.06 -8.10 -7.84
CA ALA A 332 12.45 -9.15 -8.65
C ALA A 332 12.53 -10.51 -7.94
N TRP A 333 13.70 -10.92 -7.46
CA TRP A 333 13.88 -12.18 -6.74
C TRP A 333 13.03 -12.21 -5.47
N LEU A 334 13.03 -11.14 -4.68
CA LEU A 334 12.28 -11.05 -3.41
C LEU A 334 10.83 -11.42 -3.62
N ASN A 335 10.21 -10.93 -4.68
CA ASN A 335 8.77 -10.97 -4.88
C ASN A 335 8.29 -12.05 -5.86
N THR A 336 9.20 -12.75 -6.55
CA THR A 336 8.83 -13.75 -7.57
C THR A 336 9.51 -15.12 -7.38
N ASN A 337 10.60 -15.17 -6.61
CA ASN A 337 11.28 -16.45 -6.38
C ASN A 337 10.51 -17.29 -5.36
N LYS A 338 10.20 -18.54 -5.71
CA LYS A 338 9.39 -19.44 -4.86
C LYS A 338 9.90 -19.57 -3.42
N LYS A 339 11.23 -19.63 -3.20
CA LYS A 339 11.80 -19.74 -1.84
C LYS A 339 11.63 -18.43 -1.07
N SER A 340 11.82 -17.30 -1.76
CA SER A 340 11.61 -15.97 -1.18
C SER A 340 10.15 -15.77 -0.81
N VAL A 341 9.23 -16.02 -1.74
CA VAL A 341 7.79 -15.86 -1.51
C VAL A 341 7.31 -16.79 -0.37
N ALA A 342 7.80 -18.03 -0.30
CA ALA A 342 7.51 -18.90 0.84
C ALA A 342 8.02 -18.32 2.17
N SER A 343 9.19 -17.70 2.16
CA SER A 343 9.75 -17.03 3.34
C SER A 343 8.96 -15.77 3.72
N LEU A 344 8.51 -14.97 2.74
CA LEU A 344 7.62 -13.83 2.97
C LEU A 344 6.31 -14.25 3.64
N VAL A 345 5.68 -15.33 3.17
CA VAL A 345 4.45 -15.87 3.79
C VAL A 345 4.72 -16.36 5.21
N THR A 346 5.77 -17.15 5.40
CA THR A 346 6.01 -17.82 6.69
C THR A 346 6.55 -16.89 7.76
N ASN A 347 7.45 -15.98 7.40
CA ASN A 347 8.15 -15.11 8.36
C ASN A 347 7.50 -13.72 8.47
N ALA A 348 7.08 -13.14 7.35
CA ALA A 348 6.51 -11.80 7.33
C ALA A 348 4.98 -11.76 7.32
N GLY A 349 4.30 -12.91 7.16
CA GLY A 349 2.84 -12.99 7.13
C GLY A 349 2.20 -12.30 5.91
N ILE A 350 2.95 -12.15 4.85
CA ILE A 350 2.52 -11.46 3.62
C ILE A 350 1.61 -12.37 2.79
N TYR A 351 0.53 -11.82 2.24
CA TYR A 351 -0.23 -12.45 1.16
C TYR A 351 0.38 -12.03 -0.19
N PRO A 352 1.13 -12.93 -0.86
CA PRO A 352 1.96 -12.54 -2.00
C PRO A 352 1.12 -12.08 -3.19
N ALA A 353 1.59 -11.04 -3.85
CA ALA A 353 1.00 -10.55 -5.11
C ALA A 353 1.24 -11.50 -6.29
N ASP A 354 2.32 -12.30 -6.25
CA ASP A 354 2.61 -13.34 -7.24
C ASP A 354 1.53 -14.42 -7.23
N THR A 355 0.78 -14.53 -8.33
CA THR A 355 -0.33 -15.48 -8.49
C THR A 355 0.12 -16.86 -8.95
N THR A 356 1.36 -16.99 -9.43
CA THR A 356 1.86 -18.25 -10.03
C THR A 356 2.41 -19.22 -8.99
N VAL A 357 3.07 -18.71 -7.95
CA VAL A 357 3.65 -19.52 -6.88
C VAL A 357 2.78 -19.59 -5.62
N SER A 358 1.90 -18.62 -5.42
CA SER A 358 1.10 -18.49 -4.20
C SER A 358 0.25 -19.74 -3.91
N SER A 359 -0.39 -20.34 -4.91
CA SER A 359 -1.21 -21.55 -4.76
C SER A 359 -0.44 -22.74 -4.23
N SER A 360 0.87 -22.83 -4.50
CA SER A 360 1.75 -23.90 -4.00
C SER A 360 2.31 -23.63 -2.61
N ILE A 361 2.16 -22.41 -2.08
CA ILE A 361 2.68 -21.95 -0.79
C ILE A 361 1.54 -21.80 0.22
N LEU A 362 0.42 -21.21 -0.19
CA LEU A 362 -0.74 -20.95 0.66
C LEU A 362 -1.62 -22.21 0.81
N THR A 363 -1.04 -23.27 1.37
CA THR A 363 -1.66 -24.60 1.46
C THR A 363 -2.41 -24.84 2.75
N SER A 364 -2.20 -24.02 3.78
CA SER A 364 -2.85 -24.14 5.09
C SER A 364 -3.37 -22.81 5.55
N ALA A 365 -4.59 -22.75 6.04
CA ALA A 365 -5.18 -21.53 6.59
C ALA A 365 -4.30 -20.91 7.69
N PRO A 366 -4.36 -19.58 7.89
CA PRO A 366 -3.71 -18.95 9.05
C PRO A 366 -4.21 -19.60 10.36
N ALA A 367 -3.31 -19.76 11.34
CA ALA A 367 -3.62 -20.43 12.61
C ALA A 367 -4.87 -19.85 13.32
N PHE A 368 -5.08 -18.55 13.21
CA PHE A 368 -6.26 -17.86 13.74
C PHE A 368 -7.58 -18.35 13.10
N PHE A 369 -7.53 -18.82 11.85
CA PHE A 369 -8.65 -19.36 11.07
C PHE A 369 -8.57 -20.90 10.92
N SER A 370 -8.07 -21.60 11.94
CA SER A 370 -7.91 -23.07 11.94
C SER A 370 -9.22 -23.84 11.69
N ASN A 371 -10.37 -23.18 11.93
CA ASN A 371 -11.72 -23.69 11.65
C ASN A 371 -12.19 -23.46 10.19
N GLN A 372 -11.32 -22.92 9.31
CA GLN A 372 -11.64 -22.63 7.91
C GLN A 372 -10.48 -23.04 6.98
N PRO A 373 -10.36 -24.34 6.63
CA PRO A 373 -9.27 -24.83 5.77
C PRO A 373 -9.21 -24.20 4.37
N ASP A 374 -10.36 -23.72 3.86
CA ASP A 374 -10.51 -23.09 2.55
C ASP A 374 -10.25 -21.57 2.55
N PHE A 375 -9.70 -21.00 3.64
CA PHE A 375 -9.43 -19.57 3.78
C PHE A 375 -8.75 -18.97 2.53
N TYR A 376 -7.67 -19.57 2.06
CA TYR A 376 -6.94 -19.06 0.89
C TYR A 376 -7.67 -19.29 -0.43
N SER A 377 -8.61 -20.23 -0.51
CA SER A 377 -9.51 -20.34 -1.66
C SER A 377 -10.47 -19.17 -1.74
N VAL A 378 -11.00 -18.73 -0.58
CA VAL A 378 -11.82 -17.50 -0.49
C VAL A 378 -10.99 -16.27 -0.86
N ALA A 379 -9.77 -16.14 -0.34
CA ALA A 379 -8.86 -15.06 -0.66
C ALA A 379 -8.51 -14.99 -2.16
N ALA A 380 -8.22 -16.14 -2.77
CA ALA A 380 -7.95 -16.25 -4.21
C ALA A 380 -9.14 -15.85 -5.08
N LYS A 381 -10.36 -16.19 -4.65
CA LYS A 381 -11.58 -15.72 -5.32
C LYS A 381 -11.72 -14.20 -5.19
N ALA A 382 -11.57 -13.66 -3.98
CA ALA A 382 -11.62 -12.22 -3.72
C ALA A 382 -10.60 -11.45 -4.57
N SER A 383 -9.37 -11.97 -4.72
CA SER A 383 -8.30 -11.36 -5.52
C SER A 383 -8.64 -11.29 -7.02
N LYS A 384 -9.31 -12.32 -7.56
CA LYS A 384 -9.71 -12.35 -8.97
C LYS A 384 -10.80 -11.34 -9.33
N GLU A 385 -11.56 -10.90 -8.34
CA GLU A 385 -12.69 -9.97 -8.48
C GLU A 385 -12.28 -8.51 -8.31
N VAL A 386 -11.02 -8.22 -8.00
CA VAL A 386 -10.52 -6.86 -7.79
C VAL A 386 -10.65 -6.03 -9.06
N ALA A 387 -11.39 -4.92 -8.96
CA ALA A 387 -11.61 -4.00 -10.06
C ALA A 387 -10.35 -3.12 -10.30
N PRO A 388 -10.09 -2.68 -11.54
CA PRO A 388 -9.05 -1.69 -11.80
C PRO A 388 -9.35 -0.38 -11.05
N PHE A 389 -8.29 0.22 -10.48
CA PHE A 389 -8.36 1.51 -9.82
C PHE A 389 -7.07 2.28 -10.04
N THR A 390 -7.15 3.61 -10.11
CA THR A 390 -5.99 4.46 -10.30
C THR A 390 -5.92 5.47 -9.16
N TYR A 391 -4.77 5.56 -8.52
CA TYR A 391 -4.45 6.61 -7.56
C TYR A 391 -3.72 7.76 -8.26
N GLY A 392 -4.03 8.99 -7.85
CA GLY A 392 -3.39 10.20 -8.38
C GLY A 392 -2.15 10.63 -7.59
N PRO A 393 -1.40 11.61 -8.11
CA PRO A 393 -0.15 12.07 -7.50
C PRO A 393 -0.35 12.74 -6.12
N ASN A 394 -1.56 13.18 -5.81
CA ASN A 394 -1.92 13.83 -4.56
C ASN A 394 -2.91 13.01 -3.71
N VAL A 395 -2.82 11.69 -3.75
CA VAL A 395 -3.68 10.79 -2.98
C VAL A 395 -3.64 11.07 -1.48
N ASN A 396 -2.51 11.51 -0.94
CA ASN A 396 -2.40 11.86 0.48
C ASN A 396 -3.32 13.03 0.87
N VAL A 397 -3.49 14.02 -0.03
CA VAL A 397 -4.43 15.14 0.17
C VAL A 397 -5.86 14.62 0.14
N ALA A 398 -6.20 13.73 -0.80
CA ALA A 398 -7.51 13.10 -0.85
C ALA A 398 -7.83 12.30 0.43
N PHE A 399 -6.84 11.57 0.96
CA PHE A 399 -7.01 10.79 2.19
C PHE A 399 -7.15 11.67 3.43
N SER A 400 -6.39 12.76 3.52
CA SER A 400 -6.58 13.76 4.57
C SER A 400 -7.96 14.41 4.50
N ALA A 401 -8.38 14.82 3.30
CA ALA A 401 -9.71 15.39 3.07
C ALA A 401 -10.85 14.42 3.43
N TYR A 402 -10.65 13.10 3.19
CA TYR A 402 -11.57 12.07 3.66
C TYR A 402 -11.69 12.10 5.18
N ASN A 403 -10.58 12.02 5.91
CA ASN A 403 -10.59 11.98 7.37
C ASN A 403 -11.33 13.18 7.97
N ASP A 404 -11.09 14.37 7.44
CA ASP A 404 -11.73 15.61 7.91
C ASP A 404 -13.24 15.62 7.59
N ALA A 405 -13.61 15.37 6.34
CA ALA A 405 -14.98 15.47 5.88
C ALA A 405 -15.88 14.34 6.44
N PHE A 406 -15.39 13.09 6.40
CA PHE A 406 -16.14 11.97 6.93
C PHE A 406 -16.11 11.90 8.47
N GLY A 407 -15.09 12.47 9.14
CA GLY A 407 -15.11 12.71 10.56
C GLY A 407 -16.30 13.58 11.00
N THR A 408 -16.59 14.64 10.25
CA THR A 408 -17.74 15.51 10.45
C THR A 408 -19.06 14.78 10.11
N ALA A 409 -19.12 14.07 8.97
CA ALA A 409 -20.30 13.35 8.53
C ALA A 409 -20.70 12.22 9.50
N ALA A 410 -19.73 11.48 10.05
CA ALA A 410 -19.95 10.43 11.04
C ALA A 410 -20.58 10.98 12.34
N GLN A 411 -20.25 12.21 12.72
CA GLN A 411 -20.88 12.90 13.87
C GLN A 411 -22.30 13.37 13.54
N ALA A 412 -22.53 13.89 12.31
CA ALA A 412 -23.83 14.35 11.85
C ALA A 412 -24.84 13.22 11.68
N ARG A 413 -24.38 12.01 11.32
CA ARG A 413 -25.18 10.79 11.15
C ARG A 413 -26.34 10.95 10.18
N THR A 414 -26.12 11.59 9.04
CA THR A 414 -27.11 11.77 7.98
C THR A 414 -26.55 11.39 6.61
N VAL A 415 -27.43 10.90 5.73
CA VAL A 415 -27.04 10.55 4.34
C VAL A 415 -26.49 11.77 3.61
N ASP A 416 -27.12 12.93 3.79
CA ASP A 416 -26.69 14.18 3.12
C ASP A 416 -25.28 14.60 3.54
N ALA A 417 -24.93 14.43 4.83
CA ALA A 417 -23.58 14.73 5.31
C ALA A 417 -22.52 13.81 4.68
N PHE A 418 -22.84 12.54 4.48
CA PHE A 418 -21.96 11.58 3.82
C PHE A 418 -21.78 11.93 2.33
N SER A 419 -22.85 12.31 1.63
CA SER A 419 -22.77 12.77 0.24
C SER A 419 -21.96 14.06 0.12
N ALA A 420 -22.17 15.03 1.01
CA ALA A 420 -21.41 16.28 1.04
C ALA A 420 -19.91 16.05 1.35
N ALA A 421 -19.59 15.05 2.17
CA ALA A 421 -18.20 14.69 2.47
C ALA A 421 -17.44 14.24 1.21
N VAL A 422 -18.06 13.45 0.34
CA VAL A 422 -17.47 13.06 -0.96
C VAL A 422 -17.20 14.27 -1.85
N THR A 423 -18.17 15.20 -1.95
CA THR A 423 -18.00 16.42 -2.74
C THR A 423 -16.88 17.31 -2.17
N SER A 424 -16.78 17.43 -0.85
CA SER A 424 -15.69 18.17 -0.20
C SER A 424 -14.32 17.54 -0.48
N MET A 425 -14.24 16.21 -0.41
CA MET A 425 -13.03 15.45 -0.75
C MET A 425 -12.60 15.69 -2.20
N GLN A 426 -13.54 15.62 -3.15
CA GLN A 426 -13.32 15.95 -4.57
C GLN A 426 -12.73 17.34 -4.73
N GLN A 427 -13.40 18.35 -4.14
CA GLN A 427 -13.00 19.75 -4.31
C GLN A 427 -11.61 20.03 -3.74
N THR A 428 -11.32 19.51 -2.56
CA THR A 428 -10.00 19.66 -1.90
C THR A 428 -8.91 19.03 -2.76
N THR A 429 -9.14 17.81 -3.25
CA THR A 429 -8.18 17.07 -4.08
C THR A 429 -7.91 17.76 -5.41
N LEU A 430 -8.97 18.23 -6.10
CA LEU A 430 -8.84 18.92 -7.37
C LEU A 430 -8.12 20.27 -7.23
N ASN A 431 -8.44 21.03 -6.18
CA ASN A 431 -7.80 22.33 -5.91
C ASN A 431 -6.31 22.17 -5.63
N ASP A 432 -5.93 21.17 -4.83
CA ASP A 432 -4.53 20.88 -4.55
C ASP A 432 -3.78 20.48 -5.83
N LEU A 433 -4.35 19.61 -6.65
CA LEU A 433 -3.73 19.16 -7.89
C LEU A 433 -3.46 20.35 -8.84
N LYS A 434 -4.41 21.28 -8.97
CA LYS A 434 -4.26 22.52 -9.74
C LYS A 434 -3.18 23.42 -9.15
N SER A 435 -3.19 23.64 -7.83
CA SER A 435 -2.21 24.50 -7.15
C SER A 435 -0.78 23.95 -7.21
N SER A 436 -0.65 22.64 -7.30
CA SER A 436 0.63 21.94 -7.51
C SER A 436 1.13 21.98 -8.97
N GLY A 437 0.43 22.68 -9.86
CA GLY A 437 0.87 22.89 -11.24
C GLY A 437 0.57 21.75 -12.20
N PHE A 438 -0.22 20.75 -11.80
CA PHE A 438 -0.65 19.70 -12.71
C PHE A 438 -1.71 20.20 -13.68
N ALA A 439 -1.59 19.81 -14.95
CA ALA A 439 -2.64 20.06 -15.93
C ALA A 439 -3.87 19.22 -15.59
N THR A 440 -5.02 19.85 -15.42
CA THR A 440 -6.30 19.20 -15.12
C THR A 440 -7.31 19.45 -16.24
N LYS A 441 -8.33 18.57 -16.35
CA LYS A 441 -9.49 18.85 -17.19
C LYS A 441 -10.32 19.99 -16.63
#